data_0d4359e4aaa9ef0f1de0824155249dfe
#
_entry.id   0d4359e4aaa9ef0f1de0824155249dfe
#
_cell.length_a   1.000
_cell.length_b   1.000
_cell.length_c   1.000
_cell.angle_alpha   90.00
_cell.angle_beta   90.00
_cell.angle_gamma   90.00
#
_symmetry.space_group_name_H-M   'P 1'
#
loop_
_entity.id
_entity.type
_entity.pdbx_description
1 polymer ?
#
loop_
_entity_poly.entity_id
_entity_poly.type
_entity_poly.pdbx_seq_one_letter_code
_entity_poly.pdbx_strand_id
1 'polypeptide(L)'
;MTAPDETPPPGAPKKAARTAKAPAKATAKTPAKKQAATKKTTPVKATAKKAATPAAAGPAKKATPVARPATTTEPVHDVVVVGAGPSGSACAYWLADAGWDVVVVEKKEFPREKTCGDGLTPRAVRQLADMDLEGALAGSHRYGGLRAFGFGRSIDMQWPDHPNFPNYGYTITRHDLDGLVAGHAEAAGATLLQGTEVTAPVLDEGATAPGSLPTLTGVTVKEKGSATTRTIKARYVVVADGSNSRIGRMLGTSRRRDLPMGMALRGYYRSERHDDPFIESHLDIRDAEGNVVPGYGWIFPMGDGRVNVGVGLLSTDQRWKGLNTSHLMDAFVDFVPESWGIRPETSLGPPTGGKLPMGLSVGPRAGGNVVITGDAGGAINPFNGEGIAYGYETGRLAAAALGHALSGEGERALTDYDRELTAAYGPYYKVARAFVHLISNPEAMRLCVGLGMRSELLMTQLLRIMANLMRPDAAGPAELGFRAMELVSRLLPDNDGLESPAA
;
A
#
# COMPACT_ATOMS: atom_id res chain seq x y z
N MET A 1 5.39 42.40 61.11
CA MET A 1 6.09 41.69 62.23
C MET A 1 6.69 40.45 61.54
N THR A 2 7.87 40.63 61.33
CA THR A 2 9.15 39.94 61.60
C THR A 2 9.39 38.71 60.66
N ALA A 3 10.28 38.91 59.68
CA ALA A 3 11.26 37.93 59.25
C ALA A 3 12.29 37.74 60.38
N PRO A 4 13.01 36.67 60.49
CA PRO A 4 14.29 36.45 59.82
C PRO A 4 14.48 35.02 59.38
N ASP A 5 15.55 34.49 58.81
CA ASP A 5 16.93 34.85 58.60
C ASP A 5 17.59 33.87 57.65
N GLU A 6 18.59 34.29 56.96
CA GLU A 6 19.43 33.57 56.02
C GLU A 6 20.42 32.65 56.71
N THR A 7 20.80 31.59 56.02
CA THR A 7 22.23 31.16 55.88
C THR A 7 22.46 30.15 54.80
N PRO A 8 23.55 30.25 54.00
CA PRO A 8 23.85 29.39 52.85
C PRO A 8 24.79 28.22 53.18
N PRO A 9 24.88 27.23 52.28
CA PRO A 9 25.74 26.05 52.45
C PRO A 9 27.16 26.23 51.87
N PRO A 10 28.13 25.46 52.32
CA PRO A 10 29.49 25.52 51.79
C PRO A 10 29.84 24.36 50.82
N GLY A 11 30.63 24.70 49.83
CA GLY A 11 31.89 24.08 49.49
C GLY A 11 31.95 23.09 48.37
N ALA A 12 32.37 23.55 47.18
CA ALA A 12 32.91 22.73 46.11
C ALA A 12 34.40 22.42 46.32
N PRO A 13 34.91 21.28 45.84
CA PRO A 13 36.35 21.15 45.61
C PRO A 13 36.75 21.20 44.14
N LYS A 14 37.94 21.72 43.98
CA LYS A 14 38.67 22.20 42.81
C LYS A 14 39.09 21.14 41.83
N LYS A 15 39.24 21.59 40.58
CA LYS A 15 39.93 20.98 39.43
C LYS A 15 41.37 20.50 39.75
N ALA A 16 41.75 19.37 39.14
CA ALA A 16 43.12 19.08 38.81
C ALA A 16 43.23 18.70 37.32
N ALA A 17 43.99 19.54 36.62
CA ALA A 17 44.41 19.34 35.25
C ALA A 17 45.54 18.30 35.19
N ARG A 18 45.53 17.42 34.20
CA ARG A 18 46.69 16.67 33.78
C ARG A 18 46.84 16.61 32.27
N THR A 19 47.98 17.08 31.87
CA THR A 19 48.52 17.36 30.56
C THR A 19 48.71 16.13 29.69
N ALA A 20 48.70 16.41 28.39
CA ALA A 20 48.90 15.54 27.23
C ALA A 20 50.24 14.77 27.19
N LYS A 21 50.23 13.66 26.50
CA LYS A 21 51.39 13.15 25.74
C LYS A 21 50.88 12.25 24.58
N ALA A 22 51.16 12.68 23.35
CA ALA A 22 51.08 11.85 22.16
C ALA A 22 52.33 11.01 22.00
N PRO A 23 52.28 9.87 21.34
CA PRO A 23 53.38 9.44 20.47
C PRO A 23 52.92 9.03 19.08
N ALA A 24 53.55 9.63 18.11
CA ALA A 24 54.46 9.08 17.11
C ALA A 24 53.92 8.06 16.08
N LYS A 25 54.05 8.51 14.84
CA LYS A 25 53.97 7.79 13.56
C LYS A 25 54.80 6.49 13.55
N ALA A 26 54.21 5.45 12.96
CA ALA A 26 55.00 4.34 12.39
C ALA A 26 54.53 4.08 10.95
N THR A 27 55.49 4.02 10.10
CA THR A 27 55.49 3.98 8.63
C THR A 27 55.13 2.60 8.08
N ALA A 28 54.64 2.65 6.85
CA ALA A 28 54.27 1.57 5.95
C ALA A 28 55.31 0.48 5.74
N LYS A 29 54.83 -0.75 5.49
CA LYS A 29 55.46 -1.70 4.55
C LYS A 29 54.40 -2.53 3.85
N THR A 30 54.32 -2.38 2.56
CA THR A 30 53.66 -3.23 1.57
C THR A 30 54.45 -4.53 1.38
N PRO A 31 53.83 -5.66 1.17
CA PRO A 31 54.44 -6.73 0.40
C PRO A 31 53.63 -7.08 -0.86
N ALA A 32 54.44 -7.47 -1.83
CA ALA A 32 54.22 -7.65 -3.24
C ALA A 32 53.29 -8.83 -3.61
N LYS A 33 52.77 -8.69 -4.84
CA LYS A 33 52.09 -9.66 -5.69
C LYS A 33 52.73 -11.05 -5.71
N LYS A 34 51.94 -12.11 -5.61
CA LYS A 34 52.18 -13.39 -6.26
C LYS A 34 50.96 -13.75 -7.13
N GLN A 35 51.21 -13.76 -8.45
CA GLN A 35 50.36 -14.39 -9.46
C GLN A 35 50.35 -15.90 -9.26
N ALA A 36 49.20 -16.51 -9.33
CA ALA A 36 49.08 -17.96 -9.52
C ALA A 36 47.99 -18.25 -10.57
N ALA A 37 48.31 -19.21 -11.40
CA ALA A 37 47.79 -19.50 -12.72
C ALA A 37 46.35 -20.01 -12.75
N THR A 38 45.67 -19.66 -13.83
CA THR A 38 44.39 -20.14 -14.33
C THR A 38 44.36 -21.66 -14.56
N LYS A 39 43.40 -22.36 -13.97
CA LYS A 39 42.88 -23.64 -14.48
C LYS A 39 41.45 -23.43 -14.98
N LYS A 40 41.29 -23.58 -16.28
CA LYS A 40 39.99 -23.69 -16.95
C LYS A 40 39.29 -24.95 -16.48
N THR A 41 38.13 -24.85 -15.92
CA THR A 41 37.16 -25.93 -15.80
C THR A 41 35.86 -25.53 -16.47
N THR A 42 35.42 -26.36 -17.38
CA THR A 42 34.17 -26.27 -18.19
C THR A 42 32.94 -26.34 -17.29
N PRO A 43 31.87 -25.55 -17.51
CA PRO A 43 30.68 -25.64 -16.72
C PRO A 43 29.79 -26.77 -17.19
N VAL A 44 29.45 -27.65 -16.25
CA VAL A 44 28.37 -28.65 -16.36
C VAL A 44 27.02 -27.92 -16.31
N LYS A 45 26.19 -28.07 -17.34
CA LYS A 45 24.82 -27.59 -17.37
C LYS A 45 23.97 -28.33 -16.31
N ALA A 46 23.68 -27.67 -15.21
CA ALA A 46 22.61 -28.06 -14.29
C ALA A 46 21.33 -27.35 -14.74
N THR A 47 20.36 -28.10 -15.20
CA THR A 47 19.00 -27.64 -15.48
C THR A 47 18.27 -27.43 -14.17
N ALA A 48 18.31 -26.20 -13.63
CA ALA A 48 17.44 -25.78 -12.51
C ALA A 48 16.06 -25.44 -13.08
N LYS A 49 15.04 -26.19 -12.68
CA LYS A 49 13.64 -25.79 -12.83
C LYS A 49 13.40 -24.47 -12.10
N LYS A 50 13.21 -23.39 -12.85
CA LYS A 50 12.80 -22.09 -12.34
C LYS A 50 11.41 -22.22 -11.72
N ALA A 51 11.32 -22.08 -10.41
CA ALA A 51 10.07 -21.68 -9.77
C ALA A 51 9.91 -20.18 -10.05
N ALA A 52 8.94 -19.83 -10.89
CA ALA A 52 8.71 -18.46 -11.28
C ALA A 52 8.06 -17.68 -10.12
N THR A 53 8.74 -16.64 -9.65
CA THR A 53 8.04 -15.42 -9.21
C THR A 53 7.07 -15.07 -10.34
N PRO A 54 5.83 -14.57 -10.09
CA PRO A 54 5.03 -14.09 -11.20
C PRO A 54 5.84 -13.00 -11.90
N ALA A 55 6.50 -13.41 -12.97
CA ALA A 55 7.20 -12.52 -13.86
C ALA A 55 6.15 -11.55 -14.38
N ALA A 56 6.47 -10.26 -14.33
CA ALA A 56 5.72 -9.24 -15.02
C ALA A 56 5.33 -9.80 -16.40
N ALA A 57 4.04 -10.05 -16.59
CA ALA A 57 3.53 -10.45 -17.90
C ALA A 57 4.00 -9.37 -18.88
N GLY A 58 4.84 -9.75 -19.83
CA GLY A 58 5.31 -8.85 -20.88
C GLY A 58 4.11 -8.29 -21.63
N PRO A 59 4.20 -7.11 -22.24
CA PRO A 59 3.11 -6.48 -22.96
C PRO A 59 2.60 -7.46 -24.03
N ALA A 60 1.30 -7.73 -24.00
CA ALA A 60 0.63 -8.48 -25.06
C ALA A 60 0.90 -7.74 -26.39
N LYS A 61 1.29 -8.49 -27.44
CA LYS A 61 1.61 -7.90 -28.75
C LYS A 61 0.44 -7.05 -29.24
N LYS A 62 0.72 -5.82 -29.69
CA LYS A 62 -0.22 -4.88 -30.30
C LYS A 62 -1.07 -5.62 -31.33
N ALA A 63 -2.37 -5.73 -31.06
CA ALA A 63 -3.33 -6.22 -32.04
C ALA A 63 -3.53 -5.14 -33.11
N THR A 64 -3.48 -5.52 -34.37
CA THR A 64 -3.75 -4.61 -35.49
C THR A 64 -5.21 -4.15 -35.41
N PRO A 65 -5.53 -2.84 -35.45
CA PRO A 65 -6.91 -2.39 -35.38
C PRO A 65 -7.69 -2.90 -36.60
N VAL A 66 -8.71 -3.71 -36.37
CA VAL A 66 -9.68 -4.09 -37.40
C VAL A 66 -10.66 -2.93 -37.55
N ALA A 67 -10.72 -2.32 -38.76
CA ALA A 67 -11.64 -1.24 -39.08
C ALA A 67 -13.10 -1.73 -38.92
N ARG A 68 -13.85 -1.06 -38.02
CA ARG A 68 -15.27 -1.35 -37.75
C ARG A 68 -16.15 -0.66 -38.80
N PRO A 69 -17.21 -1.29 -39.27
CA PRO A 69 -18.24 -0.63 -40.09
C PRO A 69 -19.05 0.34 -39.21
N ALA A 70 -19.31 1.54 -39.74
CA ALA A 70 -20.09 2.58 -39.08
C ALA A 70 -21.58 2.18 -39.06
N THR A 71 -22.07 1.68 -37.94
CA THR A 71 -23.50 1.59 -37.63
C THR A 71 -23.81 2.59 -36.52
N THR A 72 -24.96 3.27 -36.61
CA THR A 72 -25.48 4.33 -35.72
C THR A 72 -25.86 3.83 -34.30
N THR A 73 -25.36 2.70 -33.87
CA THR A 73 -25.47 2.21 -32.49
C THR A 73 -24.36 2.82 -31.64
N GLU A 74 -24.68 3.28 -30.42
CA GLU A 74 -23.68 3.73 -29.44
C GLU A 74 -22.49 2.77 -29.38
N PRO A 75 -21.25 3.29 -29.40
CA PRO A 75 -20.06 2.44 -29.43
C PRO A 75 -20.03 1.50 -28.23
N VAL A 76 -19.64 0.25 -28.45
CA VAL A 76 -19.37 -0.71 -27.37
C VAL A 76 -17.86 -0.72 -27.13
N HIS A 77 -17.44 -0.17 -26.00
CA HIS A 77 -16.03 -0.14 -25.59
C HIS A 77 -15.54 -1.54 -25.21
N ASP A 78 -14.23 -1.76 -25.28
CA ASP A 78 -13.67 -3.04 -24.81
C ASP A 78 -13.78 -3.11 -23.27
N VAL A 79 -13.40 -2.05 -22.56
CA VAL A 79 -13.44 -2.00 -21.09
C VAL A 79 -13.95 -0.65 -20.58
N VAL A 80 -14.87 -0.71 -19.59
CA VAL A 80 -15.18 0.44 -18.73
C VAL A 80 -14.55 0.22 -17.36
N VAL A 81 -13.79 1.21 -16.89
CA VAL A 81 -13.18 1.24 -15.56
C VAL A 81 -13.93 2.23 -14.68
N VAL A 82 -14.47 1.78 -13.56
CA VAL A 82 -15.22 2.58 -12.60
C VAL A 82 -14.30 3.07 -11.49
N GLY A 83 -13.90 4.35 -11.56
CA GLY A 83 -12.99 5.02 -10.63
C GLY A 83 -11.56 5.13 -11.16
N ALA A 84 -11.01 6.34 -11.09
CA ALA A 84 -9.64 6.67 -11.47
C ALA A 84 -8.72 6.88 -10.25
N GLY A 85 -8.82 5.99 -9.26
CA GLY A 85 -7.83 5.83 -8.18
C GLY A 85 -6.66 4.98 -8.65
N PRO A 86 -5.67 4.66 -7.77
CA PRO A 86 -4.48 3.91 -8.15
C PRO A 86 -4.76 2.63 -8.95
N SER A 87 -5.71 1.81 -8.51
CA SER A 87 -6.01 0.55 -9.19
C SER A 87 -6.71 0.72 -10.54
N GLY A 88 -7.65 1.66 -10.63
CA GLY A 88 -8.36 1.92 -11.87
C GLY A 88 -7.48 2.58 -12.92
N SER A 89 -6.68 3.57 -12.53
CA SER A 89 -5.75 4.25 -13.44
C SER A 89 -4.64 3.33 -13.93
N ALA A 90 -4.07 2.48 -13.05
CA ALA A 90 -3.08 1.49 -13.47
C ALA A 90 -3.69 0.43 -14.42
N CYS A 91 -4.89 -0.06 -14.11
CA CYS A 91 -5.59 -0.98 -15.01
C CYS A 91 -5.84 -0.36 -16.39
N ALA A 92 -6.31 0.89 -16.40
CA ALA A 92 -6.59 1.62 -17.63
C ALA A 92 -5.31 1.89 -18.44
N TYR A 93 -4.20 2.27 -17.77
CA TYR A 93 -2.91 2.46 -18.41
C TYR A 93 -2.45 1.18 -19.14
N TRP A 94 -2.39 0.06 -18.45
CA TRP A 94 -1.90 -1.20 -19.02
C TRP A 94 -2.77 -1.73 -20.17
N LEU A 95 -4.08 -1.50 -20.09
CA LEU A 95 -5.01 -1.87 -21.17
C LEU A 95 -4.86 -0.94 -22.38
N ALA A 96 -4.78 0.37 -22.16
CA ALA A 96 -4.64 1.37 -23.21
C ALA A 96 -3.27 1.25 -23.91
N ASP A 97 -2.18 1.04 -23.16
CA ASP A 97 -0.84 0.78 -23.70
C ASP A 97 -0.81 -0.50 -24.57
N ALA A 98 -1.63 -1.50 -24.21
CA ALA A 98 -1.84 -2.69 -25.03
C ALA A 98 -2.74 -2.47 -26.26
N GLY A 99 -3.33 -1.27 -26.43
CA GLY A 99 -4.13 -0.88 -27.60
C GLY A 99 -5.64 -1.18 -27.49
N TRP A 100 -6.16 -1.49 -26.28
CA TRP A 100 -7.59 -1.70 -26.04
C TRP A 100 -8.34 -0.39 -25.89
N ASP A 101 -9.62 -0.37 -26.29
CA ASP A 101 -10.54 0.76 -26.15
C ASP A 101 -11.07 0.81 -24.71
N VAL A 102 -10.53 1.74 -23.91
CA VAL A 102 -10.78 1.87 -22.46
C VAL A 102 -11.43 3.20 -22.14
N VAL A 103 -12.55 3.16 -21.41
CA VAL A 103 -13.19 4.33 -20.82
C VAL A 103 -13.07 4.28 -19.30
N VAL A 104 -12.46 5.29 -18.71
CA VAL A 104 -12.37 5.47 -17.27
C VAL A 104 -13.40 6.49 -16.81
N VAL A 105 -14.24 6.15 -15.84
CA VAL A 105 -15.27 7.04 -15.30
C VAL A 105 -14.92 7.43 -13.88
N GLU A 106 -14.61 8.71 -13.64
CA GLU A 106 -14.28 9.27 -12.32
C GLU A 106 -15.30 10.34 -11.92
N LYS A 107 -15.90 10.15 -10.73
CA LYS A 107 -16.96 11.04 -10.22
C LYS A 107 -16.50 12.44 -9.85
N LYS A 108 -15.21 12.61 -9.56
CA LYS A 108 -14.59 13.89 -9.23
C LYS A 108 -13.78 14.40 -10.41
N GLU A 109 -13.46 15.68 -10.37
CA GLU A 109 -12.49 16.32 -11.26
C GLU A 109 -11.12 16.33 -10.58
N PHE A 110 -10.04 16.08 -11.31
CA PHE A 110 -8.69 16.23 -10.83
C PHE A 110 -8.22 17.69 -10.89
N PRO A 111 -7.36 18.11 -9.96
CA PRO A 111 -6.86 17.36 -8.81
C PRO A 111 -7.93 17.19 -7.72
N ARG A 112 -7.89 16.06 -6.98
CA ARG A 112 -8.89 15.76 -5.95
C ARG A 112 -8.32 15.15 -4.69
N GLU A 113 -8.91 15.50 -3.56
CA GLU A 113 -8.55 14.94 -2.26
C GLU A 113 -9.02 13.49 -2.07
N LYS A 114 -8.17 12.69 -1.47
CA LYS A 114 -8.44 11.34 -0.96
C LYS A 114 -7.66 11.12 0.33
N THR A 115 -8.31 10.71 1.40
CA THR A 115 -7.64 10.38 2.67
C THR A 115 -6.57 9.31 2.47
N CYS A 116 -5.33 9.62 2.86
CA CYS A 116 -4.16 8.75 2.74
C CYS A 116 -3.03 9.27 3.63
N GLY A 117 -2.07 8.42 3.97
CA GLY A 117 -0.77 8.82 4.53
C GLY A 117 0.18 9.43 3.49
N ASP A 118 -0.16 9.34 2.19
CA ASP A 118 0.58 9.91 1.07
C ASP A 118 2.00 9.34 0.88
N GLY A 119 2.34 8.25 1.58
CA GLY A 119 3.62 7.56 1.45
C GLY A 119 3.59 6.52 0.34
N LEU A 120 4.60 6.58 -0.53
CA LEU A 120 4.90 5.57 -1.55
C LEU A 120 6.07 4.72 -1.07
N THR A 121 5.81 3.47 -0.75
CA THR A 121 6.85 2.50 -0.38
C THR A 121 7.70 2.12 -1.59
N PRO A 122 8.87 1.46 -1.41
CA PRO A 122 9.65 0.90 -2.51
C PRO A 122 8.81 0.09 -3.52
N ARG A 123 7.78 -0.59 -3.02
CA ARG A 123 6.86 -1.39 -3.84
C ARG A 123 5.98 -0.52 -4.74
N ALA A 124 5.44 0.57 -4.20
CA ALA A 124 4.66 1.53 -4.98
C ALA A 124 5.51 2.26 -6.03
N VAL A 125 6.72 2.67 -5.65
CA VAL A 125 7.68 3.32 -6.57
C VAL A 125 8.01 2.40 -7.74
N ARG A 126 8.23 1.11 -7.49
CA ARG A 126 8.46 0.14 -8.56
C ARG A 126 7.30 0.07 -9.56
N GLN A 127 6.05 0.11 -9.11
CA GLN A 127 4.91 0.08 -10.02
C GLN A 127 4.83 1.35 -10.90
N LEU A 128 5.18 2.51 -10.32
CA LEU A 128 5.26 3.76 -11.07
C LEU A 128 6.44 3.74 -12.07
N ALA A 129 7.59 3.18 -11.69
CA ALA A 129 8.71 2.97 -12.59
C ALA A 129 8.37 2.03 -13.76
N ASP A 130 7.64 0.95 -13.49
CA ASP A 130 7.15 0.02 -14.53
C ASP A 130 6.16 0.67 -15.51
N MET A 131 5.53 1.78 -15.09
CA MET A 131 4.66 2.63 -15.93
C MET A 131 5.39 3.87 -16.51
N ASP A 132 6.72 3.95 -16.42
CA ASP A 132 7.54 5.09 -16.83
C ASP A 132 7.18 6.43 -16.13
N LEU A 133 6.62 6.37 -14.92
CA LEU A 133 6.17 7.53 -14.14
C LEU A 133 7.11 7.96 -13.02
N GLU A 134 8.18 7.21 -12.71
CA GLU A 134 9.08 7.58 -11.60
C GLU A 134 9.71 8.95 -11.80
N GLY A 135 10.09 9.31 -13.03
CA GLY A 135 10.65 10.62 -13.36
C GLY A 135 9.74 11.80 -12.99
N ALA A 136 8.43 11.61 -13.01
CA ALA A 136 7.47 12.63 -12.63
C ALA A 136 7.41 12.90 -11.11
N LEU A 137 8.03 12.03 -10.29
CA LEU A 137 8.13 12.21 -8.84
C LEU A 137 9.35 13.05 -8.42
N ALA A 138 10.17 13.55 -9.35
CA ALA A 138 11.42 14.27 -9.05
C ALA A 138 11.22 15.50 -8.13
N GLY A 139 10.03 16.11 -8.14
CA GLY A 139 9.66 17.22 -7.25
C GLY A 139 9.06 16.79 -5.90
N SER A 140 8.86 15.51 -5.67
CA SER A 140 8.29 14.97 -4.44
C SER A 140 9.38 14.69 -3.40
N HIS A 141 9.02 14.68 -2.12
CA HIS A 141 9.98 14.38 -1.06
C HIS A 141 10.37 12.89 -1.10
N ARG A 142 11.67 12.64 -1.23
CA ARG A 142 12.26 11.29 -1.23
C ARG A 142 12.75 10.94 0.17
N TYR A 143 12.36 9.79 0.70
CA TYR A 143 12.80 9.30 1.99
C TYR A 143 13.51 7.94 1.88
N GLY A 144 14.51 7.72 2.77
CA GLY A 144 15.39 6.55 2.71
C GLY A 144 15.00 5.40 3.62
N GLY A 145 14.03 5.59 4.52
CA GLY A 145 13.71 4.56 5.50
C GLY A 145 12.53 4.88 6.40
N LEU A 146 12.38 4.04 7.42
CA LEU A 146 11.35 4.13 8.44
C LEU A 146 12.00 4.31 9.81
N ARG A 147 11.59 5.32 10.57
CA ARG A 147 11.88 5.46 12.00
C ARG A 147 10.70 4.90 12.79
N ALA A 148 10.95 3.88 13.59
CA ALA A 148 9.93 3.30 14.46
C ALA A 148 10.10 3.82 15.89
N PHE A 149 8.99 4.22 16.51
CA PHE A 149 8.88 4.58 17.92
C PHE A 149 7.98 3.59 18.66
N GLY A 150 8.30 3.30 19.91
CA GLY A 150 7.42 2.50 20.75
C GLY A 150 7.98 2.29 22.15
N PHE A 151 7.15 2.46 23.16
CA PHE A 151 7.47 2.21 24.58
C PHE A 151 8.77 2.90 25.04
N GLY A 152 8.96 4.16 24.62
CA GLY A 152 10.12 4.99 24.98
C GLY A 152 11.40 4.65 24.23
N ARG A 153 11.35 3.92 23.15
CA ARG A 153 12.48 3.56 22.27
C ARG A 153 12.22 4.06 20.86
N SER A 154 13.31 4.30 20.12
CA SER A 154 13.26 4.57 18.68
C SER A 154 14.36 3.82 17.96
N ILE A 155 14.14 3.52 16.69
CA ILE A 155 15.13 2.91 15.82
C ILE A 155 14.92 3.38 14.38
N ASP A 156 16.01 3.78 13.74
CA ASP A 156 16.04 4.17 12.34
C ASP A 156 16.40 2.95 11.49
N MET A 157 15.62 2.66 10.47
CA MET A 157 15.81 1.55 9.56
C MET A 157 15.82 2.08 8.13
N GLN A 158 16.91 1.84 7.41
CA GLN A 158 16.96 2.08 5.98
C GLN A 158 16.11 1.04 5.23
N TRP A 159 15.53 1.43 4.10
CA TRP A 159 14.94 0.46 3.19
C TRP A 159 16.01 -0.52 2.74
N PRO A 160 15.78 -1.83 2.87
CA PRO A 160 16.76 -2.83 2.52
C PRO A 160 16.97 -2.91 1.01
N ASP A 161 18.21 -3.12 0.58
CA ASP A 161 18.51 -3.40 -0.82
C ASP A 161 17.74 -4.60 -1.34
N HIS A 162 17.17 -4.46 -2.53
CA HIS A 162 16.38 -5.49 -3.18
C HIS A 162 16.60 -5.46 -4.71
N PRO A 163 16.72 -6.62 -5.40
CA PRO A 163 16.99 -6.65 -6.84
C PRO A 163 15.87 -6.06 -7.70
N ASN A 164 14.62 -6.04 -7.18
CA ASN A 164 13.44 -5.63 -7.95
C ASN A 164 12.76 -4.37 -7.42
N PHE A 165 13.15 -3.86 -6.25
CA PHE A 165 12.56 -2.68 -5.63
C PHE A 165 13.65 -1.68 -5.29
N PRO A 166 13.42 -0.37 -5.42
CA PRO A 166 14.36 0.64 -4.95
C PRO A 166 14.49 0.60 -3.42
N ASN A 167 15.57 1.15 -2.88
CA ASN A 167 15.78 1.29 -1.43
C ASN A 167 15.36 2.67 -0.92
N TYR A 168 14.32 3.24 -1.49
CA TYR A 168 13.72 4.51 -1.13
C TYR A 168 12.23 4.53 -1.41
N GLY A 169 11.55 5.50 -0.82
CA GLY A 169 10.18 5.84 -1.09
C GLY A 169 10.02 7.32 -1.42
N TYR A 170 8.80 7.74 -1.71
CA TYR A 170 8.41 9.14 -1.88
C TYR A 170 7.19 9.45 -1.04
N THR A 171 7.03 10.70 -0.63
CA THR A 171 5.76 11.24 -0.17
C THR A 171 5.23 12.23 -1.20
N ILE A 172 3.99 12.03 -1.61
CA ILE A 172 3.26 12.87 -2.56
C ILE A 172 1.78 12.83 -2.21
N THR A 173 1.12 13.97 -2.23
CA THR A 173 -0.31 14.03 -1.90
C THR A 173 -1.13 13.22 -2.90
N ARG A 174 -2.22 12.61 -2.44
CA ARG A 174 -3.19 11.96 -3.34
C ARG A 174 -3.89 12.96 -4.26
N HIS A 175 -3.89 14.24 -3.86
CA HIS A 175 -4.34 15.33 -4.71
C HIS A 175 -3.55 15.38 -6.03
N ASP A 176 -2.24 15.21 -5.97
CA ASP A 176 -1.35 15.29 -7.13
C ASP A 176 -1.13 13.91 -7.78
N LEU A 177 -0.89 12.88 -6.98
CA LEU A 177 -0.60 11.52 -7.46
C LEU A 177 -1.71 10.93 -8.33
N ASP A 178 -2.97 11.03 -7.88
CA ASP A 178 -4.07 10.39 -8.59
C ASP A 178 -4.30 11.04 -9.96
N GLY A 179 -4.17 12.38 -10.04
CA GLY A 179 -4.24 13.11 -11.31
C GLY A 179 -3.09 12.75 -12.26
N LEU A 180 -1.88 12.60 -11.71
CA LEU A 180 -0.70 12.21 -12.47
C LEU A 180 -0.90 10.83 -13.14
N VAL A 181 -1.32 9.82 -12.38
CA VAL A 181 -1.49 8.45 -12.92
C VAL A 181 -2.71 8.36 -13.85
N ALA A 182 -3.80 9.07 -13.55
CA ALA A 182 -4.97 9.10 -14.42
C ALA A 182 -4.66 9.79 -15.76
N GLY A 183 -3.96 10.94 -15.74
CA GLY A 183 -3.50 11.62 -16.96
C GLY A 183 -2.51 10.79 -17.77
N HIS A 184 -1.71 9.96 -17.12
CA HIS A 184 -0.82 9.04 -17.81
C HIS A 184 -1.57 7.92 -18.54
N ALA A 185 -2.63 7.37 -17.92
CA ALA A 185 -3.51 6.43 -18.59
C ALA A 185 -4.23 7.06 -19.80
N GLU A 186 -4.65 8.33 -19.69
CA GLU A 186 -5.24 9.09 -20.79
C GLU A 186 -4.21 9.30 -21.92
N ALA A 187 -2.96 9.67 -21.58
CA ALA A 187 -1.89 9.82 -22.56
C ALA A 187 -1.53 8.49 -23.27
N ALA A 188 -1.72 7.36 -22.62
CA ALA A 188 -1.59 6.03 -23.22
C ALA A 188 -2.77 5.64 -24.14
N GLY A 189 -3.85 6.41 -24.17
CA GLY A 189 -5.00 6.20 -25.07
C GLY A 189 -6.33 5.90 -24.38
N ALA A 190 -6.39 5.85 -23.06
CA ALA A 190 -7.67 5.70 -22.36
C ALA A 190 -8.51 6.98 -22.46
N THR A 191 -9.84 6.86 -22.57
CA THR A 191 -10.75 7.99 -22.47
C THR A 191 -11.10 8.24 -21.01
N LEU A 192 -10.72 9.40 -20.45
CA LEU A 192 -10.97 9.76 -19.06
C LEU A 192 -12.19 10.71 -18.93
N LEU A 193 -13.28 10.23 -18.34
CA LEU A 193 -14.50 10.99 -18.06
C LEU A 193 -14.51 11.44 -16.60
N GLN A 194 -14.04 12.66 -16.36
CA GLN A 194 -14.05 13.30 -15.04
C GLN A 194 -15.40 13.95 -14.75
N GLY A 195 -15.72 14.16 -13.47
CA GLY A 195 -16.99 14.74 -13.05
C GLY A 195 -18.21 13.86 -13.42
N THR A 196 -17.98 12.58 -13.70
CA THR A 196 -18.97 11.62 -14.17
C THR A 196 -19.08 10.45 -13.19
N GLU A 197 -20.25 10.26 -12.58
CA GLU A 197 -20.49 9.20 -11.61
C GLU A 197 -21.15 7.99 -12.29
N VAL A 198 -20.61 6.80 -12.07
CA VAL A 198 -21.33 5.55 -12.35
C VAL A 198 -22.38 5.35 -11.28
N THR A 199 -23.64 5.38 -11.66
CA THR A 199 -24.80 5.34 -10.75
C THR A 199 -25.37 3.94 -10.58
N ALA A 200 -25.28 3.08 -11.62
CA ALA A 200 -25.76 1.70 -11.60
C ALA A 200 -25.04 0.83 -12.65
N PRO A 201 -24.92 -0.49 -12.41
CA PRO A 201 -24.59 -1.45 -13.46
C PRO A 201 -25.80 -1.63 -14.41
N VAL A 202 -25.55 -1.97 -15.66
CA VAL A 202 -26.58 -2.40 -16.61
C VAL A 202 -26.40 -3.90 -16.82
N LEU A 203 -27.31 -4.68 -16.23
CA LEU A 203 -27.25 -6.13 -16.24
C LEU A 203 -27.62 -6.69 -17.63
N ASP A 204 -27.02 -7.81 -17.97
CA ASP A 204 -27.52 -8.69 -19.01
C ASP A 204 -28.73 -9.47 -18.46
N GLU A 205 -29.70 -9.83 -19.34
CA GLU A 205 -30.90 -10.58 -18.95
C GLU A 205 -30.60 -12.06 -18.64
N GLY A 206 -29.36 -12.52 -18.83
CA GLY A 206 -28.93 -13.89 -18.56
C GLY A 206 -28.95 -14.25 -17.07
N ALA A 207 -29.06 -15.55 -16.79
CA ALA A 207 -29.02 -16.04 -15.42
C ALA A 207 -27.60 -15.93 -14.83
N THR A 208 -27.48 -15.36 -13.62
CA THR A 208 -26.22 -15.35 -12.86
C THR A 208 -26.07 -16.64 -12.04
N ALA A 209 -24.94 -17.30 -12.14
CA ALA A 209 -24.65 -18.46 -11.30
C ALA A 209 -24.59 -18.05 -9.80
N PRO A 210 -25.10 -18.87 -8.89
CA PRO A 210 -25.01 -18.59 -7.46
C PRO A 210 -23.56 -18.34 -7.02
N GLY A 211 -23.32 -17.21 -6.31
CA GLY A 211 -22.01 -16.85 -5.81
C GLY A 211 -21.06 -16.21 -6.84
N SER A 212 -21.49 -16.05 -8.09
CA SER A 212 -20.74 -15.33 -9.14
C SER A 212 -21.20 -13.88 -9.27
N LEU A 213 -20.39 -13.04 -9.93
CA LEU A 213 -20.82 -11.73 -10.38
C LEU A 213 -21.67 -11.84 -11.65
N PRO A 214 -22.67 -10.95 -11.85
CA PRO A 214 -23.50 -10.95 -13.04
C PRO A 214 -22.72 -10.48 -14.28
N THR A 215 -23.21 -10.85 -15.46
CA THR A 215 -22.77 -10.27 -16.73
C THR A 215 -23.43 -8.90 -16.94
N LEU A 216 -22.65 -7.94 -17.41
CA LEU A 216 -23.08 -6.57 -17.66
C LEU A 216 -23.04 -6.24 -19.15
N THR A 217 -23.97 -5.45 -19.63
CA THR A 217 -23.93 -4.84 -20.97
C THR A 217 -23.28 -3.45 -20.94
N GLY A 218 -23.04 -2.91 -19.74
CA GLY A 218 -22.39 -1.59 -19.53
C GLY A 218 -22.69 -1.01 -18.16
N VAL A 219 -22.56 0.30 -18.05
CA VAL A 219 -22.83 1.06 -16.84
C VAL A 219 -23.67 2.32 -17.13
N THR A 220 -24.54 2.66 -16.20
CA THR A 220 -25.28 3.93 -16.24
C THR A 220 -24.45 5.01 -15.59
N VAL A 221 -24.25 6.13 -16.28
CA VAL A 221 -23.47 7.27 -15.79
C VAL A 221 -24.29 8.54 -15.70
N LYS A 222 -23.88 9.42 -14.78
CA LYS A 222 -24.46 10.76 -14.60
C LYS A 222 -23.34 11.79 -14.51
N GLU A 223 -23.34 12.76 -15.39
CA GLU A 223 -22.42 13.88 -15.35
C GLU A 223 -22.81 14.87 -14.25
N LYS A 224 -21.82 15.50 -13.63
CA LYS A 224 -22.00 16.52 -12.60
C LYS A 224 -22.82 17.68 -13.15
N GLY A 225 -23.89 18.04 -12.44
CA GLY A 225 -24.83 19.10 -12.88
C GLY A 225 -25.89 18.66 -13.89
N SER A 226 -25.79 17.45 -14.47
CA SER A 226 -26.83 16.94 -15.39
C SER A 226 -28.01 16.36 -14.63
N ALA A 227 -29.22 16.55 -15.15
CA ALA A 227 -30.42 15.85 -14.67
C ALA A 227 -30.60 14.48 -15.32
N THR A 228 -29.94 14.22 -16.46
CA THR A 228 -30.10 13.02 -17.27
C THR A 228 -28.97 12.04 -17.01
N THR A 229 -29.23 10.76 -17.23
CA THR A 229 -28.26 9.69 -17.25
C THR A 229 -28.09 9.15 -18.67
N ARG A 230 -26.94 8.55 -18.97
CA ARG A 230 -26.71 7.77 -20.18
C ARG A 230 -26.02 6.45 -19.87
N THR A 231 -26.08 5.52 -20.80
CA THR A 231 -25.39 4.23 -20.69
C THR A 231 -24.07 4.28 -21.45
N ILE A 232 -22.99 3.77 -20.84
CA ILE A 232 -21.75 3.45 -21.54
C ILE A 232 -21.72 1.93 -21.68
N LYS A 233 -21.76 1.43 -22.92
CA LYS A 233 -21.72 -0.01 -23.21
C LYS A 233 -20.29 -0.49 -23.25
N ALA A 234 -20.02 -1.69 -22.71
CA ALA A 234 -18.70 -2.28 -22.72
C ALA A 234 -18.77 -3.83 -22.73
N ARG A 235 -17.71 -4.45 -23.26
CA ARG A 235 -17.53 -5.90 -23.21
C ARG A 235 -17.18 -6.36 -21.79
N TYR A 236 -16.36 -5.59 -21.08
CA TYR A 236 -15.91 -5.87 -19.72
C TYR A 236 -16.01 -4.64 -18.83
N VAL A 237 -16.19 -4.86 -17.53
CA VAL A 237 -16.29 -3.79 -16.53
C VAL A 237 -15.31 -4.04 -15.39
N VAL A 238 -14.50 -3.03 -15.07
CA VAL A 238 -13.60 -3.02 -13.91
C VAL A 238 -14.20 -2.16 -12.82
N VAL A 239 -14.41 -2.71 -11.63
CA VAL A 239 -14.87 -1.96 -10.46
C VAL A 239 -13.67 -1.61 -9.59
N ALA A 240 -13.28 -0.33 -9.60
CA ALA A 240 -12.16 0.26 -8.87
C ALA A 240 -12.61 1.49 -8.06
N ASP A 241 -13.86 1.49 -7.57
CA ASP A 241 -14.52 2.62 -6.90
C ASP A 241 -14.16 2.76 -5.40
N GLY A 242 -13.13 2.03 -4.96
CA GLY A 242 -12.45 2.20 -3.67
C GLY A 242 -13.14 1.52 -2.50
N SER A 243 -12.68 1.85 -1.28
CA SER A 243 -13.02 1.13 -0.03
C SER A 243 -14.51 1.12 0.33
N ASN A 244 -15.29 2.05 -0.21
CA ASN A 244 -16.75 2.10 -0.06
C ASN A 244 -17.49 1.62 -1.32
N SER A 245 -16.89 0.73 -2.10
CA SER A 245 -17.39 0.26 -3.37
C SER A 245 -18.94 0.15 -3.41
N ARG A 246 -19.56 1.12 -4.10
CA ARG A 246 -21.02 1.13 -4.26
C ARG A 246 -21.45 0.19 -5.37
N ILE A 247 -20.72 0.21 -6.47
CA ILE A 247 -21.01 -0.63 -7.63
C ILE A 247 -20.75 -2.10 -7.29
N GLY A 248 -19.64 -2.42 -6.60
CA GLY A 248 -19.40 -3.79 -6.14
C GLY A 248 -20.56 -4.33 -5.28
N ARG A 249 -21.07 -3.53 -4.33
CA ARG A 249 -22.24 -3.98 -3.53
C ARG A 249 -23.51 -4.18 -4.36
N MET A 250 -23.74 -3.36 -5.38
CA MET A 250 -24.87 -3.56 -6.30
C MET A 250 -24.75 -4.84 -7.10
N LEU A 251 -23.51 -5.29 -7.33
CA LEU A 251 -23.19 -6.56 -8.01
C LEU A 251 -23.17 -7.78 -7.06
N GLY A 252 -23.44 -7.57 -5.76
CA GLY A 252 -23.49 -8.65 -4.79
C GLY A 252 -22.19 -8.89 -4.03
N THR A 253 -21.15 -8.04 -4.19
CA THR A 253 -19.96 -8.20 -3.36
C THR A 253 -20.23 -7.88 -1.91
N SER A 254 -19.60 -8.61 -1.03
CA SER A 254 -19.69 -8.40 0.41
C SER A 254 -18.30 -8.50 1.06
N ARG A 255 -18.13 -7.78 2.18
CA ARG A 255 -16.93 -7.92 2.98
C ARG A 255 -17.11 -9.05 4.01
N ARG A 256 -16.17 -9.94 4.09
CA ARG A 256 -16.03 -10.90 5.18
C ARG A 256 -15.75 -10.17 6.50
N ARG A 257 -16.64 -10.34 7.47
CA ARG A 257 -16.57 -9.63 8.77
C ARG A 257 -15.54 -10.21 9.74
N ASP A 258 -15.14 -11.44 9.51
CA ASP A 258 -14.10 -12.17 10.25
C ASP A 258 -12.67 -11.72 9.85
N LEU A 259 -12.52 -11.03 8.72
CA LEU A 259 -11.25 -10.49 8.29
C LEU A 259 -11.02 -9.04 8.76
N PRO A 260 -9.74 -8.63 8.98
CA PRO A 260 -9.42 -7.32 9.49
C PRO A 260 -9.95 -6.18 8.61
N MET A 261 -10.35 -5.11 9.25
CA MET A 261 -10.59 -3.83 8.64
C MET A 261 -9.87 -2.77 9.45
N GLY A 262 -9.16 -1.89 8.78
CA GLY A 262 -8.59 -0.70 9.40
C GLY A 262 -9.53 0.50 9.25
N MET A 263 -9.32 1.47 10.13
CA MET A 263 -9.83 2.83 10.00
C MET A 263 -8.67 3.77 10.24
N ALA A 264 -8.51 4.76 9.37
CA ALA A 264 -7.44 5.74 9.49
C ALA A 264 -8.03 7.15 9.51
N LEU A 265 -7.39 8.02 10.28
CA LEU A 265 -7.64 9.46 10.31
C LEU A 265 -6.31 10.17 10.09
N ARG A 266 -6.28 11.24 9.27
CA ARG A 266 -5.06 12.01 9.05
C ARG A 266 -5.35 13.50 8.90
N GLY A 267 -4.38 14.33 9.29
CA GLY A 267 -4.34 15.77 9.05
C GLY A 267 -2.98 16.19 8.52
N TYR A 268 -2.91 17.39 7.93
CA TYR A 268 -1.65 18.04 7.60
C TYR A 268 -1.31 19.07 8.64
N TYR A 269 -0.02 19.15 8.97
CA TYR A 269 0.53 20.13 9.93
C TYR A 269 1.76 20.81 9.35
N ARG A 270 2.04 22.04 9.76
CA ARG A 270 3.33 22.68 9.49
C ARG A 270 4.39 22.12 10.41
N SER A 271 5.59 21.88 9.88
CA SER A 271 6.73 21.41 10.66
C SER A 271 8.04 21.83 10.02
N GLU A 272 9.00 22.26 10.82
CA GLU A 272 10.38 22.53 10.38
C GLU A 272 11.11 21.25 9.93
N ARG A 273 10.61 20.06 10.31
CA ARG A 273 11.15 18.77 9.91
C ARG A 273 10.42 18.18 8.69
N HIS A 274 9.85 19.01 7.87
CA HIS A 274 9.10 18.57 6.67
C HIS A 274 9.94 17.81 5.64
N ASP A 275 11.28 17.85 5.74
CA ASP A 275 12.27 17.22 4.85
C ASP A 275 13.09 16.13 5.55
N ASP A 276 12.66 15.64 6.73
CA ASP A 276 13.32 14.52 7.43
C ASP A 276 13.46 13.32 6.49
N PRO A 277 14.65 12.67 6.42
CA PRO A 277 14.90 11.56 5.50
C PRO A 277 14.20 10.25 5.86
N PHE A 278 13.44 10.21 6.95
CA PHE A 278 12.66 9.07 7.39
C PHE A 278 11.19 9.41 7.56
N ILE A 279 10.32 8.50 7.17
CA ILE A 279 8.94 8.49 7.67
C ILE A 279 8.92 7.89 9.07
N GLU A 280 8.03 8.35 9.94
CA GLU A 280 7.90 7.81 11.30
C GLU A 280 6.66 6.94 11.49
N SER A 281 6.80 5.87 12.30
CA SER A 281 5.71 5.03 12.77
C SER A 281 5.77 4.89 14.29
N HIS A 282 4.67 5.22 14.97
CA HIS A 282 4.51 5.15 16.42
C HIS A 282 3.64 3.95 16.79
N LEU A 283 4.23 2.96 17.45
CA LEU A 283 3.64 1.63 17.67
C LEU A 283 2.86 1.50 18.99
N ASP A 284 2.92 2.50 19.87
CA ASP A 284 2.24 2.54 21.16
C ASP A 284 1.34 3.76 21.30
N ILE A 285 0.52 4.03 20.27
CA ILE A 285 -0.48 5.10 20.35
C ILE A 285 -1.44 4.86 21.51
N ARG A 286 -1.89 5.95 22.11
CA ARG A 286 -2.67 5.92 23.35
C ARG A 286 -3.99 6.66 23.18
N ASP A 287 -5.01 6.18 23.90
CA ASP A 287 -6.24 6.92 24.08
C ASP A 287 -6.05 8.08 25.08
N ALA A 288 -7.10 8.86 25.31
CA ALA A 288 -7.09 9.99 26.23
C ALA A 288 -6.81 9.59 27.71
N GLU A 289 -7.08 8.35 28.07
CA GLU A 289 -6.85 7.75 29.38
C GLU A 289 -5.41 7.20 29.50
N GLY A 290 -4.60 7.24 28.44
CA GLY A 290 -3.22 6.76 28.38
C GLY A 290 -3.06 5.26 28.10
N ASN A 291 -4.15 4.53 27.79
CA ASN A 291 -4.10 3.12 27.46
C ASN A 291 -3.59 2.92 26.03
N VAL A 292 -2.69 1.96 25.82
CA VAL A 292 -2.25 1.56 24.49
C VAL A 292 -3.41 0.95 23.71
N VAL A 293 -3.64 1.45 22.49
CA VAL A 293 -4.68 0.96 21.59
C VAL A 293 -4.07 0.22 20.39
N PRO A 294 -4.77 -0.79 19.82
CA PRO A 294 -4.26 -1.56 18.69
C PRO A 294 -4.30 -0.73 17.41
N GLY A 295 -3.11 -0.43 16.92
CA GLY A 295 -2.91 0.41 15.74
C GLY A 295 -1.53 1.02 15.73
N TYR A 296 -1.36 2.04 14.93
CA TYR A 296 -0.15 2.85 14.91
C TYR A 296 -0.44 4.28 14.48
N GLY A 297 0.41 5.21 14.93
CA GLY A 297 0.45 6.58 14.44
C GLY A 297 1.55 6.75 13.41
N TRP A 298 1.45 7.77 12.57
CA TRP A 298 2.51 8.09 11.62
C TRP A 298 2.74 9.59 11.50
N ILE A 299 3.96 9.94 11.11
CA ILE A 299 4.37 11.28 10.70
C ILE A 299 5.18 11.13 9.41
N PHE A 300 4.67 11.64 8.30
CA PHE A 300 5.34 11.54 7.00
C PHE A 300 5.71 12.94 6.51
N PRO A 301 7.01 13.25 6.41
CA PRO A 301 7.51 14.50 5.83
C PRO A 301 7.06 14.64 4.38
N MET A 302 6.63 15.84 3.98
CA MET A 302 6.11 16.10 2.62
C MET A 302 7.08 16.91 1.76
N GLY A 303 8.18 17.44 2.34
CA GLY A 303 9.19 18.23 1.64
C GLY A 303 8.85 19.70 1.40
N ASP A 304 7.63 20.13 1.68
CA ASP A 304 7.08 21.43 1.31
C ASP A 304 6.61 22.29 2.49
N GLY A 305 7.20 22.11 3.65
CA GLY A 305 6.80 22.78 4.90
C GLY A 305 5.73 22.02 5.68
N ARG A 306 5.20 20.93 5.12
CA ARG A 306 4.13 20.14 5.70
C ARG A 306 4.58 18.74 6.12
N VAL A 307 3.84 18.20 7.08
CA VAL A 307 3.87 16.76 7.42
C VAL A 307 2.45 16.20 7.40
N ASN A 308 2.32 14.96 6.92
CA ASN A 308 1.09 14.19 7.02
C ASN A 308 1.14 13.40 8.33
N VAL A 309 0.22 13.68 9.24
CA VAL A 309 0.14 13.07 10.57
C VAL A 309 -1.16 12.30 10.68
N GLY A 310 -1.10 11.09 11.19
CA GLY A 310 -2.33 10.33 11.34
C GLY A 310 -2.24 9.14 12.28
N VAL A 311 -3.39 8.54 12.50
CA VAL A 311 -3.58 7.33 13.31
C VAL A 311 -4.39 6.31 12.55
N GLY A 312 -3.98 5.04 12.66
CA GLY A 312 -4.68 3.89 12.13
C GLY A 312 -5.07 2.92 13.23
N LEU A 313 -6.31 2.47 13.22
CA LEU A 313 -6.85 1.47 14.13
C LEU A 313 -7.23 0.21 13.38
N LEU A 314 -7.16 -0.93 14.07
CA LEU A 314 -7.53 -2.24 13.56
C LEU A 314 -8.81 -2.74 14.22
N SER A 315 -9.73 -3.32 13.45
CA SER A 315 -10.99 -3.87 13.94
C SER A 315 -10.86 -5.22 14.67
N THR A 316 -9.64 -5.70 14.85
CA THR A 316 -9.33 -6.95 15.55
C THR A 316 -9.56 -6.86 17.06
N ASP A 317 -9.56 -5.66 17.63
CA ASP A 317 -9.87 -5.40 19.03
C ASP A 317 -11.32 -4.91 19.17
N GLN A 318 -12.09 -5.48 20.11
CA GLN A 318 -13.49 -5.09 20.34
C GLN A 318 -13.65 -3.63 20.80
N ARG A 319 -12.63 -3.07 21.45
CA ARG A 319 -12.60 -1.67 21.93
C ARG A 319 -12.69 -0.66 20.79
N TRP A 320 -12.27 -1.00 19.57
CA TRP A 320 -12.31 -0.08 18.43
C TRP A 320 -13.69 0.52 18.16
N LYS A 321 -14.78 -0.21 18.50
CA LYS A 321 -16.15 0.26 18.30
C LYS A 321 -16.55 1.43 19.19
N GLY A 322 -15.88 1.57 20.34
CA GLY A 322 -16.11 2.66 21.30
C GLY A 322 -15.14 3.82 21.18
N LEU A 323 -14.07 3.67 20.39
CA LEU A 323 -13.05 4.71 20.25
C LEU A 323 -13.53 5.83 19.32
N ASN A 324 -13.49 7.05 19.83
CA ASN A 324 -13.65 8.25 19.00
C ASN A 324 -12.32 8.53 18.30
N THR A 325 -12.27 8.32 16.98
CA THR A 325 -11.05 8.49 16.19
C THR A 325 -10.54 9.94 16.18
N SER A 326 -11.41 10.93 16.35
CA SER A 326 -10.99 12.33 16.48
C SER A 326 -10.25 12.56 17.80
N HIS A 327 -10.78 12.08 18.92
CA HIS A 327 -10.09 12.15 20.21
C HIS A 327 -8.75 11.39 20.21
N LEU A 328 -8.68 10.27 19.47
CA LEU A 328 -7.42 9.55 19.32
C LEU A 328 -6.39 10.33 18.51
N MET A 329 -6.83 11.07 17.49
CA MET A 329 -5.95 11.95 16.72
C MET A 329 -5.42 13.09 17.57
N ASP A 330 -6.29 13.71 18.39
CA ASP A 330 -5.91 14.77 19.33
C ASP A 330 -4.89 14.24 20.35
N ALA A 331 -5.18 13.09 20.97
CA ALA A 331 -4.26 12.44 21.92
C ALA A 331 -2.92 12.06 21.26
N PHE A 332 -2.92 11.67 19.98
CA PHE A 332 -1.67 11.39 19.27
C PHE A 332 -0.87 12.67 18.99
N VAL A 333 -1.51 13.77 18.61
CA VAL A 333 -0.88 15.08 18.43
C VAL A 333 -0.20 15.55 19.72
N ASP A 334 -0.83 15.32 20.89
CA ASP A 334 -0.25 15.65 22.19
C ASP A 334 0.91 14.70 22.60
N PHE A 335 0.95 13.50 22.02
CA PHE A 335 1.95 12.47 22.35
C PHE A 335 3.20 12.51 21.47
N VAL A 336 3.14 13.08 20.26
CA VAL A 336 4.28 13.11 19.33
C VAL A 336 5.43 13.94 19.89
N PRO A 337 6.70 13.65 19.50
CA PRO A 337 7.85 14.40 19.97
C PRO A 337 7.74 15.89 19.64
N GLU A 338 8.02 16.75 20.62
CA GLU A 338 8.01 18.22 20.47
C GLU A 338 8.88 18.73 19.31
N SER A 339 9.93 17.97 18.97
CA SER A 339 10.84 18.29 17.86
C SER A 339 10.15 18.37 16.49
N TRP A 340 8.95 17.80 16.35
CA TRP A 340 8.13 17.93 15.14
C TRP A 340 7.36 19.25 15.05
N GLY A 341 7.18 19.96 16.18
CA GLY A 341 6.40 21.19 16.24
C GLY A 341 4.91 21.00 15.90
N ILE A 342 4.43 19.75 15.98
CA ILE A 342 3.03 19.39 15.69
C ILE A 342 2.17 19.78 16.89
N ARG A 343 1.17 20.60 16.66
CA ARG A 343 0.20 21.06 17.67
C ARG A 343 -1.05 21.60 16.97
N PRO A 344 -2.17 21.81 17.67
CA PRO A 344 -3.41 22.28 17.07
C PRO A 344 -3.25 23.55 16.20
N GLU A 345 -2.38 24.49 16.61
CA GLU A 345 -2.16 25.77 15.92
C GLU A 345 -1.38 25.60 14.60
N THR A 346 -0.64 24.50 14.43
CA THR A 346 0.08 24.19 13.18
C THR A 346 -0.72 23.36 12.22
N SER A 347 -1.96 22.98 12.58
CA SER A 347 -2.90 22.25 11.69
C SER A 347 -3.27 23.07 10.47
N LEU A 348 -3.31 22.43 9.32
CA LEU A 348 -3.66 23.03 8.02
C LEU A 348 -5.11 22.72 7.59
N GLY A 349 -5.91 22.21 8.51
CA GLY A 349 -7.33 21.94 8.28
C GLY A 349 -7.83 20.74 9.07
N PRO A 350 -9.11 20.45 9.00
CA PRO A 350 -9.71 19.34 9.74
C PRO A 350 -9.17 17.99 9.26
N PRO A 351 -8.97 17.02 10.17
CA PRO A 351 -8.55 15.69 9.78
C PRO A 351 -9.64 14.97 8.96
N THR A 352 -9.21 14.09 8.06
CA THR A 352 -10.07 13.29 7.21
C THR A 352 -9.84 11.81 7.46
N GLY A 353 -10.90 10.99 7.39
CA GLY A 353 -10.84 9.56 7.69
C GLY A 353 -11.26 8.65 6.53
N GLY A 354 -10.83 7.40 6.59
CA GLY A 354 -11.17 6.39 5.61
C GLY A 354 -11.16 4.97 6.20
N LYS A 355 -11.95 4.09 5.57
CA LYS A 355 -11.96 2.66 5.86
C LYS A 355 -10.91 1.96 5.02
N LEU A 356 -10.29 0.93 5.59
CA LEU A 356 -9.22 0.15 4.98
C LEU A 356 -9.64 -1.33 4.96
N PRO A 357 -10.36 -1.79 3.93
CA PRO A 357 -10.67 -3.22 3.78
C PRO A 357 -9.37 -3.96 3.39
N MET A 358 -8.95 -4.91 4.24
CA MET A 358 -7.63 -5.52 4.18
C MET A 358 -7.69 -7.01 3.82
N GLY A 359 -6.59 -7.53 3.27
CA GLY A 359 -6.34 -8.96 3.18
C GLY A 359 -7.27 -9.73 2.28
N LEU A 360 -7.69 -9.16 1.17
CA LEU A 360 -8.66 -9.70 0.20
C LEU A 360 -10.04 -9.98 0.84
N SER A 361 -10.44 -9.11 1.76
CA SER A 361 -11.66 -9.31 2.56
C SER A 361 -12.98 -9.10 1.81
N VAL A 362 -12.96 -8.68 0.56
CA VAL A 362 -14.16 -8.44 -0.26
C VAL A 362 -14.23 -9.45 -1.40
N GLY A 363 -15.40 -10.02 -1.63
CA GLY A 363 -15.64 -10.95 -2.71
C GLY A 363 -17.14 -11.12 -3.05
N PRO A 364 -17.44 -11.80 -4.15
CA PRO A 364 -16.54 -12.30 -5.21
C PRO A 364 -15.81 -11.16 -5.93
N ARG A 365 -14.59 -11.43 -6.49
CA ARG A 365 -13.76 -10.41 -7.15
C ARG A 365 -13.71 -10.54 -8.68
N ALA A 366 -14.21 -11.63 -9.20
CA ALA A 366 -14.35 -11.85 -10.64
C ALA A 366 -15.57 -12.72 -10.96
N GLY A 367 -16.13 -12.59 -12.14
CA GLY A 367 -17.23 -13.40 -12.64
C GLY A 367 -18.03 -12.66 -13.71
N GLY A 368 -18.74 -13.41 -14.55
CA GLY A 368 -19.37 -12.86 -15.73
C GLY A 368 -18.35 -12.13 -16.60
N ASN A 369 -18.53 -10.82 -16.79
CA ASN A 369 -17.56 -9.98 -17.47
C ASN A 369 -17.03 -8.84 -16.54
N VAL A 370 -17.01 -9.08 -15.24
CA VAL A 370 -16.66 -8.07 -14.21
C VAL A 370 -15.40 -8.48 -13.46
N VAL A 371 -14.51 -7.52 -13.21
CA VAL A 371 -13.35 -7.64 -12.32
C VAL A 371 -13.41 -6.54 -11.25
N ILE A 372 -13.11 -6.91 -10.00
CA ILE A 372 -13.06 -5.96 -8.86
C ILE A 372 -11.62 -5.88 -8.36
N THR A 373 -11.09 -4.66 -8.25
CA THR A 373 -9.67 -4.45 -7.98
C THR A 373 -9.42 -3.39 -6.89
N GLY A 374 -8.22 -3.38 -6.33
CA GLY A 374 -7.80 -2.43 -5.30
C GLY A 374 -8.61 -2.54 -4.00
N ASP A 375 -8.88 -1.39 -3.38
CA ASP A 375 -9.65 -1.31 -2.14
C ASP A 375 -11.08 -1.87 -2.30
N ALA A 376 -11.66 -1.81 -3.49
CA ALA A 376 -12.97 -2.39 -3.77
C ALA A 376 -12.97 -3.93 -3.62
N GLY A 377 -11.82 -4.57 -3.89
CA GLY A 377 -11.56 -6.00 -3.65
C GLY A 377 -10.95 -6.31 -2.28
N GLY A 378 -10.75 -5.29 -1.45
CA GLY A 378 -10.14 -5.45 -0.11
C GLY A 378 -8.65 -5.76 -0.15
N ALA A 379 -7.90 -5.26 -1.13
CA ALA A 379 -6.51 -5.62 -1.40
C ALA A 379 -5.46 -4.93 -0.49
N ILE A 380 -5.88 -4.14 0.49
CA ILE A 380 -4.96 -3.43 1.39
C ILE A 380 -4.15 -4.43 2.22
N ASN A 381 -2.84 -4.17 2.36
CA ASN A 381 -1.94 -4.98 3.16
C ASN A 381 -2.30 -4.93 4.65
N PRO A 382 -2.60 -6.06 5.30
CA PRO A 382 -2.97 -6.07 6.72
C PRO A 382 -1.83 -5.70 7.67
N PHE A 383 -0.56 -5.87 7.29
CA PHE A 383 0.57 -5.55 8.17
C PHE A 383 0.70 -4.05 8.46
N ASN A 384 0.50 -3.21 7.44
CA ASN A 384 0.86 -1.79 7.49
C ASN A 384 -0.20 -0.84 6.93
N GLY A 385 -1.33 -1.36 6.41
CA GLY A 385 -2.38 -0.52 5.83
C GLY A 385 -2.05 0.05 4.45
N GLU A 386 -0.98 -0.41 3.79
CA GLU A 386 -0.60 0.04 2.46
C GLU A 386 -1.63 -0.39 1.42
N GLY A 387 -2.20 0.57 0.69
CA GLY A 387 -3.17 0.33 -0.36
C GLY A 387 -2.71 0.75 -1.76
N ILE A 388 -1.79 1.75 -1.87
CA ILE A 388 -1.41 2.32 -3.17
C ILE A 388 -0.66 1.29 -4.01
N ALA A 389 0.39 0.66 -3.50
CA ALA A 389 1.16 -0.36 -4.22
C ALA A 389 0.27 -1.53 -4.66
N TYR A 390 -0.53 -2.04 -3.72
CA TYR A 390 -1.45 -3.15 -4.01
C TYR A 390 -2.58 -2.73 -4.96
N GLY A 391 -2.97 -1.45 -4.94
CA GLY A 391 -3.88 -0.88 -5.94
C GLY A 391 -3.28 -0.96 -7.35
N TYR A 392 -2.03 -0.51 -7.53
CA TYR A 392 -1.35 -0.59 -8.81
C TYR A 392 -1.15 -2.03 -9.28
N GLU A 393 -0.68 -2.91 -8.40
CA GLU A 393 -0.44 -4.32 -8.73
C GLU A 393 -1.71 -5.06 -9.10
N THR A 394 -2.78 -4.90 -8.33
CA THR A 394 -4.06 -5.56 -8.63
C THR A 394 -4.71 -4.97 -9.87
N GLY A 395 -4.53 -3.67 -10.15
CA GLY A 395 -4.92 -3.05 -11.41
C GLY A 395 -4.18 -3.62 -12.60
N ARG A 396 -2.86 -3.85 -12.47
CA ARG A 396 -2.04 -4.49 -13.50
C ARG A 396 -2.44 -5.95 -13.76
N LEU A 397 -2.71 -6.72 -12.70
CA LEU A 397 -3.20 -8.10 -12.82
C LEU A 397 -4.58 -8.15 -13.51
N ALA A 398 -5.48 -7.22 -13.15
CA ALA A 398 -6.78 -7.09 -13.78
C ALA A 398 -6.64 -6.77 -15.29
N ALA A 399 -5.73 -5.87 -15.66
CA ALA A 399 -5.46 -5.53 -17.04
C ALA A 399 -4.91 -6.74 -17.84
N ALA A 400 -4.01 -7.52 -17.24
CA ALA A 400 -3.49 -8.73 -17.88
C ALA A 400 -4.60 -9.76 -18.13
N ALA A 401 -5.43 -10.06 -17.12
CA ALA A 401 -6.55 -10.99 -17.25
C ALA A 401 -7.57 -10.53 -18.30
N LEU A 402 -7.89 -9.22 -18.33
CA LEU A 402 -8.78 -8.63 -19.32
C LEU A 402 -8.18 -8.68 -20.73
N GLY A 403 -6.86 -8.46 -20.88
CA GLY A 403 -6.17 -8.62 -22.15
C GLY A 403 -6.30 -10.05 -22.71
N HIS A 404 -6.15 -11.06 -21.86
CA HIS A 404 -6.39 -12.48 -22.21
C HIS A 404 -7.86 -12.73 -22.58
N ALA A 405 -8.79 -12.21 -21.78
CA ALA A 405 -10.23 -12.35 -22.04
C ALA A 405 -10.63 -11.69 -23.37
N LEU A 406 -10.12 -10.52 -23.67
CA LEU A 406 -10.36 -9.77 -24.90
C LEU A 406 -9.72 -10.46 -26.13
N SER A 407 -8.62 -11.18 -25.93
CA SER A 407 -7.92 -11.95 -26.97
C SER A 407 -8.57 -13.29 -27.28
N GLY A 408 -9.66 -13.66 -26.59
CA GLY A 408 -10.46 -14.85 -26.92
C GLY A 408 -10.58 -15.90 -25.81
N GLU A 409 -9.89 -15.76 -24.68
CA GLU A 409 -10.01 -16.70 -23.55
C GLU A 409 -11.32 -16.50 -22.74
N GLY A 410 -11.98 -15.34 -22.91
CA GLY A 410 -13.29 -15.04 -22.32
C GLY A 410 -13.29 -15.06 -20.79
N GLU A 411 -14.40 -15.52 -20.21
CA GLU A 411 -14.65 -15.52 -18.77
C GLU A 411 -13.62 -16.35 -17.97
N ARG A 412 -13.01 -17.37 -18.59
CA ARG A 412 -11.97 -18.18 -17.94
C ARG A 412 -10.80 -17.33 -17.45
N ALA A 413 -10.34 -16.38 -18.24
CA ALA A 413 -9.25 -15.49 -17.85
C ALA A 413 -9.59 -14.64 -16.62
N LEU A 414 -10.87 -14.28 -16.44
CA LEU A 414 -11.30 -13.55 -15.24
C LEU A 414 -11.32 -14.44 -13.99
N THR A 415 -11.70 -15.70 -14.13
CA THR A 415 -11.59 -16.70 -13.05
C THR A 415 -10.13 -16.89 -12.65
N ASP A 416 -9.22 -16.91 -13.64
CA ASP A 416 -7.77 -17.00 -13.41
C ASP A 416 -7.24 -15.78 -12.64
N TYR A 417 -7.77 -14.59 -12.88
CA TYR A 417 -7.41 -13.40 -12.11
C TYR A 417 -7.61 -13.57 -10.60
N ASP A 418 -8.79 -14.03 -10.17
CA ASP A 418 -9.06 -14.20 -8.73
C ASP A 418 -8.16 -15.28 -8.10
N ARG A 419 -7.89 -16.36 -8.86
CA ARG A 419 -6.97 -17.42 -8.45
C ARG A 419 -5.53 -16.90 -8.33
N GLU A 420 -5.04 -16.15 -9.32
CA GLU A 420 -3.69 -15.57 -9.32
C GLU A 420 -3.52 -14.55 -8.20
N LEU A 421 -4.51 -13.69 -8.00
CA LEU A 421 -4.54 -12.72 -6.89
C LEU A 421 -4.45 -13.42 -5.54
N THR A 422 -5.24 -14.49 -5.36
CA THR A 422 -5.24 -15.30 -4.13
C THR A 422 -3.92 -16.05 -3.95
N ALA A 423 -3.34 -16.58 -5.01
CA ALA A 423 -2.05 -17.25 -4.97
C ALA A 423 -0.90 -16.28 -4.65
N ALA A 424 -0.94 -15.08 -5.21
CA ALA A 424 0.11 -14.06 -5.01
C ALA A 424 0.12 -13.48 -3.59
N TYR A 425 -1.05 -13.25 -3.01
CA TYR A 425 -1.17 -12.51 -1.75
C TYR A 425 -1.76 -13.32 -0.58
N GLY A 426 -2.52 -14.38 -0.86
CA GLY A 426 -3.23 -15.14 0.17
C GLY A 426 -2.34 -15.65 1.30
N PRO A 427 -1.25 -16.38 1.02
CA PRO A 427 -0.32 -16.85 2.06
C PRO A 427 0.30 -15.71 2.87
N TYR A 428 0.72 -14.64 2.19
CA TYR A 428 1.27 -13.46 2.83
C TYR A 428 0.24 -12.75 3.73
N TYR A 429 -0.97 -12.55 3.25
CA TYR A 429 -2.05 -11.92 4.04
C TYR A 429 -2.52 -12.81 5.20
N LYS A 430 -2.43 -14.14 5.07
CA LYS A 430 -2.72 -15.04 6.19
C LYS A 430 -1.73 -14.83 7.35
N VAL A 431 -0.44 -14.77 7.04
CA VAL A 431 0.61 -14.44 8.02
C VAL A 431 0.39 -13.05 8.61
N ALA A 432 0.08 -12.06 7.76
CA ALA A 432 -0.20 -10.69 8.20
C ALA A 432 -1.37 -10.63 9.20
N ARG A 433 -2.46 -11.34 8.93
CA ARG A 433 -3.61 -11.42 9.84
C ARG A 433 -3.24 -12.04 11.19
N ALA A 434 -2.49 -13.14 11.18
CA ALA A 434 -2.02 -13.78 12.41
C ALA A 434 -1.15 -12.82 13.24
N PHE A 435 -0.24 -12.10 12.59
CA PHE A 435 0.60 -11.08 13.23
C PHE A 435 -0.25 -9.94 13.83
N VAL A 436 -1.20 -9.42 13.07
CA VAL A 436 -2.12 -8.36 13.54
C VAL A 436 -2.90 -8.80 14.77
N HIS A 437 -3.39 -10.03 14.82
CA HIS A 437 -4.04 -10.56 16.02
C HIS A 437 -3.09 -10.63 17.22
N LEU A 438 -1.84 -11.04 17.01
CA LEU A 438 -0.83 -11.08 18.07
C LEU A 438 -0.58 -9.68 18.65
N ILE A 439 -0.32 -8.69 17.80
CA ILE A 439 0.01 -7.32 18.24
C ILE A 439 -1.22 -6.52 18.69
N SER A 440 -2.42 -7.01 18.47
CA SER A 440 -3.64 -6.42 19.05
C SER A 440 -3.70 -6.59 20.57
N ASN A 441 -2.93 -7.52 21.14
CA ASN A 441 -2.71 -7.61 22.59
C ASN A 441 -1.60 -6.61 23.01
N PRO A 442 -1.88 -5.62 23.89
CA PRO A 442 -0.90 -4.59 24.27
C PRO A 442 0.36 -5.16 24.95
N GLU A 443 0.23 -6.22 25.74
CA GLU A 443 1.37 -6.86 26.40
C GLU A 443 2.27 -7.59 25.39
N ALA A 444 1.68 -8.31 24.43
CA ALA A 444 2.41 -8.94 23.34
C ALA A 444 3.11 -7.89 22.48
N MET A 445 2.44 -6.78 22.16
CA MET A 445 3.03 -5.67 21.42
C MET A 445 4.21 -5.07 22.18
N ARG A 446 4.05 -4.79 23.48
CA ARG A 446 5.12 -4.27 24.33
C ARG A 446 6.34 -5.19 24.36
N LEU A 447 6.12 -6.51 24.45
CA LEU A 447 7.18 -7.49 24.44
C LEU A 447 7.89 -7.53 23.07
N CYS A 448 7.14 -7.62 21.98
CA CYS A 448 7.68 -7.67 20.61
C CYS A 448 8.49 -6.41 20.28
N VAL A 449 7.94 -5.22 20.56
CA VAL A 449 8.63 -3.95 20.34
C VAL A 449 9.85 -3.82 21.25
N GLY A 450 9.70 -4.16 22.54
CA GLY A 450 10.79 -4.07 23.52
C GLY A 450 11.99 -4.97 23.21
N LEU A 451 11.75 -6.16 22.64
CA LEU A 451 12.81 -7.07 22.16
C LEU A 451 13.33 -6.65 20.78
N GLY A 452 12.42 -6.35 19.85
CA GLY A 452 12.77 -6.01 18.46
C GLY A 452 13.67 -4.77 18.37
N MET A 453 13.30 -3.70 19.05
CA MET A 453 14.06 -2.44 19.04
C MET A 453 15.45 -2.49 19.70
N ARG A 454 15.86 -3.64 20.21
CA ARG A 454 17.24 -3.85 20.66
C ARG A 454 18.20 -4.28 19.55
N SER A 455 17.66 -4.62 18.38
CA SER A 455 18.43 -5.13 17.26
C SER A 455 17.95 -4.53 15.95
N GLU A 456 18.76 -3.67 15.37
CA GLU A 456 18.51 -3.09 14.05
C GLU A 456 18.36 -4.17 12.98
N LEU A 457 19.19 -5.22 13.04
CA LEU A 457 19.10 -6.35 12.13
C LEU A 457 17.71 -7.01 12.19
N LEU A 458 17.21 -7.29 13.41
CA LEU A 458 15.88 -7.91 13.58
C LEU A 458 14.77 -7.02 13.06
N MET A 459 14.81 -5.74 13.39
CA MET A 459 13.79 -4.77 12.94
C MET A 459 13.85 -4.56 11.43
N THR A 460 15.03 -4.55 10.81
CA THR A 460 15.17 -4.50 9.34
C THR A 460 14.58 -5.76 8.69
N GLN A 461 14.76 -6.96 9.25
CA GLN A 461 14.11 -8.15 8.72
C GLN A 461 12.58 -8.09 8.87
N LEU A 462 12.09 -7.57 10.00
CA LEU A 462 10.65 -7.35 10.21
C LEU A 462 10.09 -6.33 9.21
N LEU A 463 10.80 -5.21 9.00
CA LEU A 463 10.42 -4.21 7.99
C LEU A 463 10.33 -4.85 6.59
N ARG A 464 11.31 -5.69 6.22
CA ARG A 464 11.30 -6.43 4.95
C ARG A 464 10.07 -7.33 4.81
N ILE A 465 9.68 -8.02 5.88
CA ILE A 465 8.46 -8.84 5.88
C ILE A 465 7.21 -7.96 5.79
N MET A 466 7.09 -6.94 6.63
CA MET A 466 5.88 -6.09 6.70
C MET A 466 5.64 -5.27 5.42
N ALA A 467 6.70 -4.87 4.73
CA ALA A 467 6.63 -4.17 3.45
C ALA A 467 6.58 -5.13 2.24
N ASN A 468 6.54 -6.46 2.49
CA ASN A 468 6.52 -7.49 1.45
C ASN A 468 7.70 -7.36 0.46
N LEU A 469 8.89 -7.09 1.00
CA LEU A 469 10.15 -6.97 0.25
C LEU A 469 11.01 -8.23 0.38
N MET A 470 10.40 -9.38 0.54
CA MET A 470 11.07 -10.67 0.58
C MET A 470 11.48 -11.12 -0.83
N ARG A 471 12.56 -11.87 -0.89
CA ARG A 471 13.08 -12.46 -2.12
C ARG A 471 12.69 -13.94 -2.17
N PRO A 472 11.75 -14.34 -3.03
CA PRO A 472 11.23 -15.72 -3.06
C PRO A 472 12.31 -16.80 -3.21
N ASP A 473 13.38 -16.49 -3.97
CA ASP A 473 14.47 -17.41 -4.27
C ASP A 473 15.63 -17.35 -3.26
N ALA A 474 15.50 -16.53 -2.18
CA ALA A 474 16.53 -16.41 -1.16
C ALA A 474 16.18 -17.23 0.09
N ALA A 475 17.22 -17.57 0.86
CA ALA A 475 17.13 -18.19 2.17
C ALA A 475 17.70 -17.27 3.26
N GLY A 476 17.39 -15.97 3.14
CA GLY A 476 17.80 -14.97 4.12
C GLY A 476 16.97 -15.04 5.41
N PRO A 477 17.38 -14.28 6.45
CA PRO A 477 16.69 -14.32 7.75
C PRO A 477 15.21 -13.91 7.66
N ALA A 478 14.85 -12.94 6.80
CA ALA A 478 13.46 -12.53 6.61
C ALA A 478 12.63 -13.64 5.95
N GLU A 479 13.17 -14.27 4.91
CA GLU A 479 12.50 -15.33 4.17
C GLU A 479 12.31 -16.59 5.05
N LEU A 480 13.31 -16.94 5.86
CA LEU A 480 13.20 -18.04 6.83
C LEU A 480 12.21 -17.71 7.94
N GLY A 481 12.27 -16.50 8.49
CA GLY A 481 11.32 -16.02 9.49
C GLY A 481 9.87 -16.02 8.97
N PHE A 482 9.68 -15.57 7.73
CA PHE A 482 8.37 -15.60 7.10
C PHE A 482 7.85 -17.03 6.90
N ARG A 483 8.68 -17.96 6.40
CA ARG A 483 8.30 -19.38 6.24
C ARG A 483 7.93 -20.03 7.58
N ALA A 484 8.64 -19.68 8.66
CA ALA A 484 8.28 -20.14 9.99
C ALA A 484 6.93 -19.60 10.45
N MET A 485 6.65 -18.31 10.24
CA MET A 485 5.35 -17.70 10.53
C MET A 485 4.24 -18.30 9.66
N GLU A 486 4.50 -18.57 8.40
CA GLU A 486 3.56 -19.24 7.49
C GLU A 486 3.22 -20.65 8.00
N LEU A 487 4.21 -21.44 8.43
CA LEU A 487 3.97 -22.75 8.99
C LEU A 487 3.09 -22.68 10.25
N VAL A 488 3.38 -21.75 11.16
CA VAL A 488 2.56 -21.53 12.36
C VAL A 488 1.15 -21.09 11.98
N SER A 489 1.01 -20.22 10.97
CA SER A 489 -0.30 -19.74 10.53
C SER A 489 -1.19 -20.85 9.95
N ARG A 490 -0.60 -21.94 9.43
CA ARG A 490 -1.34 -23.12 8.94
C ARG A 490 -1.94 -23.94 10.08
N LEU A 491 -1.40 -23.82 11.31
CA LEU A 491 -1.91 -24.49 12.50
C LEU A 491 -3.07 -23.71 13.16
N LEU A 492 -3.27 -22.46 12.77
CA LEU A 492 -4.41 -21.68 13.21
C LEU A 492 -5.66 -22.12 12.41
N PRO A 493 -6.84 -22.18 13.06
CA PRO A 493 -8.06 -22.56 12.35
C PRO A 493 -8.27 -21.67 11.13
N ASP A 494 -8.47 -22.29 9.99
CA ASP A 494 -8.86 -21.62 8.77
C ASP A 494 -10.30 -21.11 8.92
N ASN A 495 -10.44 -19.89 9.43
CA ASN A 495 -11.65 -19.11 9.20
C ASN A 495 -11.72 -18.59 7.76
N ASP A 496 -10.77 -19.00 6.95
CA ASP A 496 -10.68 -18.68 5.53
C ASP A 496 -11.69 -19.54 4.76
N GLY A 497 -12.98 -19.20 4.78
CA GLY A 497 -13.97 -19.74 3.86
C GLY A 497 -13.62 -19.48 2.36
N LEU A 498 -12.34 -19.59 2.02
CA LEU A 498 -11.77 -19.82 0.71
C LEU A 498 -11.68 -21.34 0.50
N GLU A 499 -12.75 -22.08 0.78
CA GLU A 499 -12.95 -23.32 0.09
C GLU A 499 -13.13 -22.96 -1.37
N SER A 500 -12.13 -23.31 -2.17
CA SER A 500 -12.34 -23.47 -3.61
C SER A 500 -13.65 -24.27 -3.77
N PRO A 501 -14.58 -23.85 -4.61
CA PRO A 501 -15.66 -24.72 -4.97
C PRO A 501 -15.01 -26.04 -5.42
N ALA A 502 -15.35 -27.11 -4.73
CA ALA A 502 -14.87 -28.44 -5.02
C ALA A 502 -15.03 -28.71 -6.52
N ALA A 503 -13.98 -29.31 -7.08
CA ALA A 503 -13.82 -29.67 -8.49
C ALA A 503 -15.02 -30.38 -9.08
#